data_8f2c52f6d9c644bb85d10f968b3a172f
#
_entry.id   8f2c52f6d9c644bb85d10f968b3a172f
#
_cell.length_a   1.000
_cell.length_b   1.000
_cell.length_c   1.000
_cell.angle_alpha   90.00
_cell.angle_beta   90.00
_cell.angle_gamma   90.00
#
_symmetry.space_group_name_H-M   'P 1'
#
loop_
_entity.id
_entity.type
_entity.pdbx_description
1 polymer ?
#
loop_
_entity_poly.entity_id
_entity_poly.type
_entity_poly.pdbx_seq_one_letter_code
_entity_poly.pdbx_strand_id
1 'polypeptide(L)'
;MEMNSNRKIETSYPIEIWAKPEHDLQSEWIKFGIGPGYFEIPQGMVAEVSIQNQHDDTIKGVIEEIQFVEGLYSFNLSENRNVGNKGVRYIPLLRQITALNLSACGLNDYGIDPIINMRNIRILDLSYCTRLTDISIKKLGEMRRLEELYVRGIPKITHAALKKIERHDLNIRR
;
A
#
# COMPACT_ATOMS: atom_id res chain seq x y z
N MET A 1 2.62 9.56 -32.22
CA MET A 1 2.73 8.21 -31.60
C MET A 1 2.04 8.31 -30.27
N GLU A 2 0.79 7.91 -30.19
CA GLU A 2 0.15 7.74 -28.89
C GLU A 2 0.91 6.60 -28.18
N MET A 3 1.59 6.93 -27.09
CA MET A 3 2.10 5.91 -26.18
C MET A 3 0.86 5.20 -25.63
N ASN A 4 0.65 3.97 -26.03
CA ASN A 4 -0.46 3.14 -25.56
C ASN A 4 -0.21 2.87 -24.07
N SER A 5 -0.73 3.75 -23.21
CA SER A 5 -0.55 3.64 -21.78
C SER A 5 -1.25 2.37 -21.30
N ASN A 6 -0.54 1.54 -20.56
CA ASN A 6 -1.09 0.29 -20.05
C ASN A 6 -1.94 0.55 -18.79
N ARG A 7 -3.14 1.10 -18.99
CA ARG A 7 -4.10 1.40 -17.92
C ARG A 7 -5.11 0.26 -17.68
N LYS A 8 -4.77 -0.95 -18.11
CA LYS A 8 -5.64 -2.13 -18.11
C LYS A 8 -5.28 -3.04 -16.96
N ILE A 9 -6.29 -3.43 -16.19
CA ILE A 9 -6.23 -4.46 -15.16
C ILE A 9 -6.94 -5.69 -15.72
N GLU A 10 -6.19 -6.74 -15.96
CA GLU A 10 -6.73 -8.07 -16.22
C GLU A 10 -6.34 -8.96 -15.04
N THR A 11 -7.33 -9.53 -14.37
CA THR A 11 -7.10 -10.27 -13.14
C THR A 11 -7.92 -11.54 -13.04
N SER A 12 -7.29 -12.58 -12.55
CA SER A 12 -7.91 -13.87 -12.18
C SER A 12 -8.34 -13.89 -10.69
N TYR A 13 -8.01 -12.84 -9.93
CA TYR A 13 -8.25 -12.76 -8.48
C TYR A 13 -9.51 -11.95 -8.15
N PRO A 14 -10.17 -12.24 -7.02
CA PRO A 14 -11.32 -11.47 -6.52
C PRO A 14 -10.85 -10.16 -5.85
N ILE A 15 -10.34 -9.24 -6.67
CA ILE A 15 -9.94 -7.92 -6.22
C ILE A 15 -11.09 -6.92 -6.32
N GLU A 16 -11.07 -5.89 -5.50
CA GLU A 16 -11.90 -4.70 -5.66
C GLU A 16 -11.07 -3.58 -6.27
N ILE A 17 -11.64 -2.89 -7.25
CA ILE A 17 -11.01 -1.75 -7.92
C ILE A 17 -11.80 -0.51 -7.57
N TRP A 18 -11.11 0.48 -7.04
CA TRP A 18 -11.65 1.78 -6.68
C TRP A 18 -10.94 2.84 -7.52
N ALA A 19 -11.63 3.90 -7.88
CA ALA A 19 -11.06 4.97 -8.69
C ALA A 19 -11.45 6.34 -8.16
N LYS A 20 -10.62 7.34 -8.41
CA LYS A 20 -10.89 8.75 -8.13
C LYS A 20 -10.14 9.65 -9.10
N PRO A 21 -10.55 10.93 -9.25
CA PRO A 21 -9.85 11.89 -10.10
C PRO A 21 -8.40 12.09 -9.68
N GLU A 22 -7.49 12.05 -10.65
CA GLU A 22 -6.05 12.28 -10.41
C GLU A 22 -5.76 13.70 -9.92
N HIS A 23 -6.56 14.68 -10.37
CA HIS A 23 -6.40 16.09 -9.97
C HIS A 23 -6.96 16.40 -8.57
N ASP A 24 -7.71 15.45 -7.96
CA ASP A 24 -8.28 15.60 -6.61
C ASP A 24 -8.06 14.33 -5.79
N LEU A 25 -6.82 14.17 -5.30
CA LEU A 25 -6.43 13.02 -4.49
C LEU A 25 -7.06 13.03 -3.07
N GLN A 26 -7.75 14.10 -2.70
CA GLN A 26 -8.49 14.18 -1.42
C GLN A 26 -9.94 13.71 -1.57
N SER A 27 -10.44 13.55 -2.80
CA SER A 27 -11.79 13.02 -3.02
C SER A 27 -11.93 11.58 -2.56
N GLU A 28 -13.17 11.18 -2.31
CA GLU A 28 -13.48 9.80 -1.92
C GLU A 28 -13.24 8.81 -3.06
N TRP A 29 -12.82 7.62 -2.70
CA TRP A 29 -12.73 6.49 -3.61
C TRP A 29 -14.12 6.01 -4.01
N ILE A 30 -14.35 5.83 -5.30
CA ILE A 30 -15.60 5.30 -5.85
C ILE A 30 -15.34 3.89 -6.35
N LYS A 31 -16.17 2.94 -5.96
CA LYS A 31 -16.03 1.56 -6.43
C LYS A 31 -16.23 1.49 -7.93
N PHE A 32 -15.21 1.00 -8.62
CA PHE A 32 -15.12 0.97 -10.08
C PHE A 32 -15.36 -0.43 -10.65
N GLY A 33 -14.92 -1.47 -9.94
CA GLY A 33 -15.08 -2.84 -10.40
C GLY A 33 -14.77 -3.90 -9.34
N ILE A 34 -15.12 -5.13 -9.66
CA ILE A 34 -14.83 -6.32 -8.85
C ILE A 34 -14.32 -7.40 -9.80
N GLY A 35 -13.09 -7.90 -9.55
CA GLY A 35 -12.52 -9.03 -10.27
C GLY A 35 -13.07 -10.39 -9.78
N PRO A 36 -12.79 -11.46 -10.50
CA PRO A 36 -11.94 -11.52 -11.71
C PRO A 36 -12.55 -10.82 -12.92
N GLY A 37 -11.71 -10.39 -13.87
CA GLY A 37 -12.17 -9.75 -15.09
C GLY A 37 -11.18 -8.75 -15.69
N TYR A 38 -11.70 -7.98 -16.62
CA TYR A 38 -10.96 -6.96 -17.35
C TYR A 38 -11.53 -5.57 -17.06
N PHE A 39 -10.66 -4.63 -16.72
CA PHE A 39 -11.02 -3.26 -16.36
C PHE A 39 -10.03 -2.29 -16.99
N GLU A 40 -10.50 -1.13 -17.42
CA GLU A 40 -9.65 -0.07 -17.95
C GLU A 40 -9.81 1.18 -17.10
N ILE A 41 -8.72 1.65 -16.47
CA ILE A 41 -8.71 2.86 -15.65
C ILE A 41 -8.88 4.06 -16.57
N PRO A 42 -9.95 4.87 -16.44
CA PRO A 42 -10.18 6.01 -17.32
C PRO A 42 -9.04 7.03 -17.27
N GLN A 43 -8.85 7.77 -18.35
CA GLN A 43 -7.90 8.88 -18.38
C GLN A 43 -8.28 9.94 -17.32
N GLY A 44 -7.28 10.51 -16.66
CA GLY A 44 -7.48 11.49 -15.57
C GLY A 44 -7.98 10.88 -14.25
N MET A 45 -8.06 9.55 -14.16
CA MET A 45 -8.35 8.84 -12.91
C MET A 45 -7.12 8.08 -12.42
N VAL A 46 -7.03 7.90 -11.10
CA VAL A 46 -6.12 6.95 -10.45
C VAL A 46 -6.92 5.83 -9.80
N ALA A 47 -6.31 4.66 -9.65
CA ALA A 47 -6.97 3.49 -9.07
C ALA A 47 -6.30 3.04 -7.77
N GLU A 48 -7.13 2.47 -6.90
CA GLU A 48 -6.73 1.59 -5.81
C GLU A 48 -7.17 0.17 -6.14
N VAL A 49 -6.28 -0.79 -5.95
CA VAL A 49 -6.61 -2.21 -5.88
C VAL A 49 -6.66 -2.63 -4.43
N SER A 50 -7.80 -3.16 -4.01
CA SER A 50 -8.03 -3.71 -2.69
C SER A 50 -8.32 -5.20 -2.78
N ILE A 51 -7.77 -5.99 -1.86
CA ILE A 51 -8.00 -7.43 -1.81
C ILE A 51 -8.11 -7.87 -0.35
N GLN A 52 -9.07 -8.74 -0.06
CA GLN A 52 -9.38 -9.20 1.28
C GLN A 52 -9.33 -10.72 1.38
N ASN A 53 -9.26 -11.23 2.62
CA ASN A 53 -9.24 -12.66 2.95
C ASN A 53 -8.11 -13.44 2.28
N GLN A 54 -6.94 -12.81 2.16
CA GLN A 54 -5.78 -13.37 1.52
C GLN A 54 -4.73 -13.84 2.52
N HIS A 55 -3.78 -14.58 1.99
CA HIS A 55 -2.60 -15.08 2.70
C HIS A 55 -1.34 -14.90 1.82
N ASP A 56 -0.19 -15.11 2.39
CA ASP A 56 1.11 -14.84 1.78
C ASP A 56 1.28 -15.40 0.36
N ASP A 57 0.77 -16.61 0.10
CA ASP A 57 1.00 -17.29 -1.17
C ASP A 57 0.21 -16.71 -2.35
N THR A 58 -0.92 -16.03 -2.08
CA THR A 58 -1.75 -15.41 -3.14
C THR A 58 -1.27 -14.02 -3.53
N ILE A 59 -0.59 -13.30 -2.63
CA ILE A 59 -0.18 -11.91 -2.87
C ILE A 59 0.77 -11.79 -4.05
N LYS A 60 1.68 -12.76 -4.23
CA LYS A 60 2.60 -12.76 -5.37
C LYS A 60 1.85 -12.72 -6.70
N GLY A 61 0.88 -13.61 -6.89
CA GLY A 61 0.13 -13.71 -8.14
C GLY A 61 -0.67 -12.44 -8.45
N VAL A 62 -1.35 -11.88 -7.44
CA VAL A 62 -2.06 -10.60 -7.59
C VAL A 62 -1.11 -9.49 -8.06
N ILE A 63 0.05 -9.37 -7.42
CA ILE A 63 1.04 -8.34 -7.76
C ILE A 63 1.59 -8.55 -9.18
N GLU A 64 1.85 -9.79 -9.60
CA GLU A 64 2.31 -10.11 -10.96
C GLU A 64 1.32 -9.66 -12.03
N GLU A 65 0.01 -9.72 -11.77
CA GLU A 65 -1.02 -9.24 -12.70
C GLU A 65 -1.13 -7.71 -12.79
N ILE A 66 -0.86 -6.99 -11.69
CA ILE A 66 -1.10 -5.54 -11.61
C ILE A 66 0.19 -4.69 -11.64
N GLN A 67 1.39 -5.27 -11.61
CA GLN A 67 2.65 -4.55 -11.45
C GLN A 67 2.99 -3.55 -12.56
N PHE A 68 2.40 -3.70 -13.76
CA PHE A 68 2.65 -2.83 -14.90
C PHE A 68 1.47 -1.92 -15.26
N VAL A 69 0.45 -1.88 -14.41
CA VAL A 69 -0.74 -1.07 -14.64
C VAL A 69 -0.44 0.41 -14.35
N GLU A 70 -0.53 1.23 -15.37
CA GLU A 70 -0.41 2.68 -15.22
C GLU A 70 -1.67 3.27 -14.60
N GLY A 71 -1.50 4.29 -13.74
CA GLY A 71 -2.60 4.87 -12.99
C GLY A 71 -2.97 4.10 -11.71
N LEU A 72 -2.31 2.96 -11.43
CA LEU A 72 -2.42 2.33 -10.12
C LEU A 72 -1.67 3.19 -9.09
N TYR A 73 -2.43 3.81 -8.20
CA TYR A 73 -1.93 4.76 -7.19
C TYR A 73 -1.79 4.11 -5.82
N SER A 74 -2.74 3.24 -5.46
CA SER A 74 -2.86 2.64 -4.13
C SER A 74 -3.00 1.13 -4.19
N PHE A 75 -2.37 0.45 -3.23
CA PHE A 75 -2.58 -0.97 -2.99
C PHE A 75 -3.03 -1.18 -1.55
N ASN A 76 -4.20 -1.80 -1.37
CA ASN A 76 -4.85 -1.95 -0.09
C ASN A 76 -4.99 -3.43 0.30
N LEU A 77 -4.22 -3.84 1.31
CA LEU A 77 -4.23 -5.17 1.94
C LEU A 77 -4.80 -5.14 3.36
N SER A 78 -5.55 -4.10 3.73
CA SER A 78 -6.09 -4.00 5.09
C SER A 78 -6.88 -5.25 5.51
N GLU A 79 -6.82 -5.58 6.81
CA GLU A 79 -7.52 -6.71 7.44
C GLU A 79 -7.05 -8.12 6.97
N ASN A 80 -5.99 -8.22 6.20
CA ASN A 80 -5.41 -9.50 5.79
C ASN A 80 -4.43 -10.03 6.85
N ARG A 81 -4.93 -10.49 7.98
CA ARG A 81 -4.12 -10.96 9.13
C ARG A 81 -3.18 -12.12 8.80
N ASN A 82 -3.49 -12.89 7.75
CA ASN A 82 -2.68 -14.00 7.27
C ASN A 82 -1.62 -13.57 6.23
N VAL A 83 -1.60 -12.28 5.86
CA VAL A 83 -0.53 -11.70 5.05
C VAL A 83 0.57 -11.20 5.99
N GLY A 84 1.71 -11.85 5.93
CA GLY A 84 2.87 -11.54 6.73
C GLY A 84 4.08 -11.14 5.89
N ASN A 85 5.27 -11.36 6.44
CA ASN A 85 6.53 -10.96 5.80
C ASN A 85 6.75 -11.62 4.43
N LYS A 86 6.22 -12.83 4.21
CA LYS A 86 6.38 -13.54 2.92
C LYS A 86 5.61 -12.85 1.80
N GLY A 87 4.35 -12.46 2.05
CA GLY A 87 3.52 -11.78 1.06
C GLY A 87 4.02 -10.37 0.78
N VAL A 88 4.32 -9.62 1.84
CA VAL A 88 4.77 -8.21 1.74
C VAL A 88 6.06 -8.05 0.92
N ARG A 89 6.93 -9.07 0.88
CA ARG A 89 8.19 -9.02 0.11
C ARG A 89 8.03 -8.79 -1.40
N TYR A 90 6.84 -9.06 -1.96
CA TYR A 90 6.55 -8.85 -3.38
C TYR A 90 6.03 -7.44 -3.70
N ILE A 91 5.55 -6.68 -2.70
CA ILE A 91 4.97 -5.34 -2.88
C ILE A 91 5.92 -4.37 -3.61
N PRO A 92 7.26 -4.40 -3.42
CA PRO A 92 8.17 -3.53 -4.16
C PRO A 92 8.16 -3.69 -5.68
N LEU A 93 7.52 -4.73 -6.23
CA LEU A 93 7.27 -4.85 -7.67
C LEU A 93 6.26 -3.80 -8.16
N LEU A 94 5.39 -3.31 -7.29
CA LEU A 94 4.44 -2.22 -7.56
C LEU A 94 5.16 -0.86 -7.47
N ARG A 95 6.03 -0.58 -8.43
CA ARG A 95 6.89 0.63 -8.42
C ARG A 95 6.12 1.93 -8.59
N GLN A 96 4.91 1.86 -9.17
CA GLN A 96 4.06 3.01 -9.49
C GLN A 96 3.22 3.49 -8.31
N ILE A 97 2.98 2.67 -7.28
CA ILE A 97 2.09 3.06 -6.18
C ILE A 97 2.70 4.15 -5.30
N THR A 98 1.83 5.02 -4.81
CA THR A 98 2.14 6.13 -3.90
C THR A 98 1.55 5.89 -2.51
N ALA A 99 0.46 5.14 -2.42
CA ALA A 99 -0.20 4.78 -1.16
C ALA A 99 -0.19 3.26 -0.94
N LEU A 100 0.07 2.84 0.29
CA LEU A 100 0.09 1.45 0.69
C LEU A 100 -0.62 1.28 2.03
N ASN A 101 -1.67 0.46 2.05
CA ASN A 101 -2.37 0.12 3.27
C ASN A 101 -2.11 -1.34 3.65
N LEU A 102 -1.45 -1.54 4.78
CA LEU A 102 -1.15 -2.84 5.40
C LEU A 102 -1.78 -2.96 6.79
N SER A 103 -2.79 -2.14 7.10
CA SER A 103 -3.40 -2.15 8.43
C SER A 103 -3.97 -3.53 8.76
N ALA A 104 -3.79 -3.94 10.00
CA ALA A 104 -4.20 -5.25 10.52
C ALA A 104 -3.63 -6.45 9.74
N CYS A 105 -2.47 -6.30 9.10
CA CYS A 105 -1.71 -7.41 8.52
C CYS A 105 -0.81 -8.10 9.57
N GLY A 106 -0.42 -9.34 9.29
CA GLY A 106 0.36 -10.20 10.19
C GLY A 106 1.89 -9.98 10.14
N LEU A 107 2.37 -8.85 9.62
CA LEU A 107 3.81 -8.57 9.52
C LEU A 107 4.43 -8.18 10.86
N ASN A 108 5.74 -8.40 10.98
CA ASN A 108 6.59 -7.92 12.07
C ASN A 108 7.70 -7.01 11.52
N ASP A 109 8.65 -6.60 12.34
CA ASP A 109 9.72 -5.65 11.97
C ASP A 109 10.55 -6.05 10.74
N TYR A 110 10.65 -7.33 10.40
CA TYR A 110 11.30 -7.81 9.17
C TYR A 110 10.46 -7.56 7.93
N GLY A 111 9.12 -7.48 8.07
CA GLY A 111 8.23 -7.16 6.97
C GLY A 111 8.35 -5.70 6.47
N ILE A 112 9.01 -4.84 7.23
CA ILE A 112 9.27 -3.44 6.85
C ILE A 112 10.46 -3.33 5.88
N ASP A 113 11.41 -4.26 5.92
CA ASP A 113 12.64 -4.19 5.12
C ASP A 113 12.42 -4.05 3.60
N PRO A 114 11.50 -4.78 2.96
CA PRO A 114 11.23 -4.55 1.54
C PRO A 114 10.56 -3.19 1.26
N ILE A 115 9.76 -2.66 2.22
CA ILE A 115 8.97 -1.45 2.03
C ILE A 115 9.83 -0.18 2.09
N ILE A 116 10.84 -0.11 2.96
CA ILE A 116 11.69 1.08 3.12
C ILE A 116 12.42 1.50 1.85
N ASN A 117 12.59 0.58 0.91
CA ASN A 117 13.23 0.84 -0.38
C ASN A 117 12.27 1.38 -1.45
N MET A 118 10.96 1.43 -1.17
CA MET A 118 9.93 1.93 -2.09
C MET A 118 9.91 3.46 -2.10
N ARG A 119 10.66 4.06 -3.04
CA ARG A 119 10.90 5.52 -3.08
C ARG A 119 9.67 6.35 -3.45
N ASN A 120 8.61 5.72 -3.99
CA ASN A 120 7.40 6.43 -4.41
C ASN A 120 6.31 6.47 -3.33
N ILE A 121 6.46 5.69 -2.25
CA ILE A 121 5.48 5.67 -1.16
C ILE A 121 5.53 6.99 -0.39
N ARG A 122 4.36 7.63 -0.32
CA ARG A 122 4.09 8.85 0.45
C ARG A 122 3.09 8.61 1.57
N ILE A 123 2.17 7.65 1.40
CA ILE A 123 1.16 7.30 2.37
C ILE A 123 1.34 5.84 2.76
N LEU A 124 1.52 5.57 4.05
CA LEU A 124 1.69 4.21 4.57
C LEU A 124 0.81 4.02 5.81
N ASP A 125 -0.10 3.05 5.74
CA ASP A 125 -0.88 2.63 6.90
C ASP A 125 -0.42 1.25 7.41
N LEU A 126 0.04 1.23 8.65
CA LEU A 126 0.47 0.05 9.40
C LEU A 126 -0.38 -0.14 10.68
N SER A 127 -1.48 0.59 10.81
CA SER A 127 -2.35 0.52 11.99
C SER A 127 -2.73 -0.92 12.32
N TYR A 128 -2.79 -1.24 13.58
CA TYR A 128 -3.15 -2.57 14.10
C TYR A 128 -2.20 -3.72 13.69
N CYS A 129 -1.03 -3.43 13.12
CA CYS A 129 0.04 -4.42 12.94
C CYS A 129 0.74 -4.66 14.28
N THR A 130 0.09 -5.38 15.18
CA THR A 130 0.45 -5.48 16.62
C THR A 130 1.81 -6.13 16.92
N ARG A 131 2.46 -6.71 15.90
CA ARG A 131 3.79 -7.33 16.01
C ARG A 131 4.93 -6.38 15.67
N LEU A 132 4.62 -5.17 15.17
CA LEU A 132 5.62 -4.11 14.94
C LEU A 132 6.08 -3.50 16.26
N THR A 133 7.32 -3.03 16.28
CA THR A 133 7.96 -2.39 17.43
C THR A 133 8.66 -1.08 17.04
N ASP A 134 9.34 -0.46 17.98
CA ASP A 134 10.19 0.72 17.75
C ASP A 134 11.28 0.49 16.68
N ILE A 135 11.66 -0.78 16.43
CA ILE A 135 12.59 -1.15 15.35
C ILE A 135 12.01 -0.75 14.00
N SER A 136 10.73 -1.04 13.75
CA SER A 136 10.03 -0.63 12.53
C SER A 136 10.04 0.89 12.37
N ILE A 137 9.76 1.63 13.42
CA ILE A 137 9.74 3.11 13.39
C ILE A 137 11.12 3.65 13.01
N LYS A 138 12.20 3.11 13.58
CA LYS A 138 13.56 3.52 13.22
C LYS A 138 13.83 3.31 11.72
N LYS A 139 13.44 2.15 11.15
CA LYS A 139 13.59 1.86 9.72
C LYS A 139 12.77 2.81 8.85
N LEU A 140 11.50 3.07 9.21
CA LEU A 140 10.61 3.99 8.50
C LEU A 140 11.12 5.43 8.48
N GLY A 141 11.94 5.83 9.44
CA GLY A 141 12.63 7.12 9.44
C GLY A 141 13.56 7.35 8.24
N GLU A 142 13.96 6.27 7.53
CA GLU A 142 14.78 6.34 6.31
C GLU A 142 13.95 6.71 5.07
N MET A 143 12.62 6.53 5.11
CA MET A 143 11.72 6.86 4.01
C MET A 143 11.47 8.37 3.92
N ARG A 144 12.42 9.11 3.33
CA ARG A 144 12.41 10.58 3.29
C ARG A 144 11.25 11.21 2.52
N ARG A 145 10.59 10.44 1.66
CA ARG A 145 9.42 10.88 0.88
C ARG A 145 8.08 10.52 1.51
N LEU A 146 8.09 9.80 2.64
CA LEU A 146 6.86 9.48 3.38
C LEU A 146 6.27 10.77 3.96
N GLU A 147 5.03 11.06 3.64
CA GLU A 147 4.27 12.26 4.04
C GLU A 147 3.22 11.94 5.11
N GLU A 148 2.63 10.74 5.03
CA GLU A 148 1.65 10.27 6.00
C GLU A 148 1.98 8.87 6.49
N LEU A 149 2.02 8.71 7.81
CA LEU A 149 2.25 7.44 8.49
C LEU A 149 1.15 7.18 9.53
N TYR A 150 0.40 6.10 9.34
CA TYR A 150 -0.62 5.65 10.28
C TYR A 150 -0.09 4.45 11.08
N VAL A 151 -0.11 4.56 12.42
CA VAL A 151 0.41 3.54 13.36
C VAL A 151 -0.51 3.37 14.57
N ARG A 152 -1.83 3.45 14.34
CA ARG A 152 -2.83 3.29 15.40
C ARG A 152 -2.84 1.86 15.92
N GLY A 153 -3.13 1.70 17.21
CA GLY A 153 -3.35 0.39 17.81
C GLY A 153 -2.15 -0.56 17.77
N ILE A 154 -0.91 -0.03 17.79
CA ILE A 154 0.32 -0.82 17.87
C ILE A 154 0.96 -0.63 19.25
N PRO A 155 0.73 -1.54 20.21
CA PRO A 155 1.09 -1.30 21.62
C PRO A 155 2.59 -1.23 21.88
N LYS A 156 3.42 -1.82 21.01
CA LYS A 156 4.88 -1.87 21.15
C LYS A 156 5.61 -0.71 20.48
N ILE A 157 4.89 0.26 19.91
CA ILE A 157 5.46 1.50 19.39
C ILE A 157 5.34 2.58 20.45
N THR A 158 6.49 3.12 20.88
CA THR A 158 6.56 4.16 21.88
C THR A 158 6.46 5.57 21.28
N HIS A 159 6.00 6.52 22.09
CA HIS A 159 6.02 7.93 21.69
C HIS A 159 7.45 8.43 21.43
N ALA A 160 8.41 7.95 22.22
CA ALA A 160 9.82 8.31 22.05
C ALA A 160 10.40 7.87 20.70
N ALA A 161 9.99 6.70 20.19
CA ALA A 161 10.42 6.25 18.87
C ALA A 161 9.83 7.11 17.76
N LEU A 162 8.53 7.43 17.83
CA LEU A 162 7.86 8.31 16.86
C LEU A 162 8.50 9.69 16.82
N LYS A 163 8.80 10.27 17.99
CA LYS A 163 9.45 11.58 18.09
C LYS A 163 10.82 11.64 17.39
N LYS A 164 11.55 10.53 17.31
CA LYS A 164 12.86 10.47 16.62
C LYS A 164 12.76 10.59 15.10
N ILE A 165 11.61 10.27 14.51
CA ILE A 165 11.39 10.36 13.07
C ILE A 165 10.50 11.54 12.67
N GLU A 166 10.00 12.30 13.65
CA GLU A 166 9.24 13.53 13.39
C GLU A 166 10.04 14.47 12.49
N ARG A 167 9.37 15.01 11.50
CA ARG A 167 9.89 16.05 10.63
C ARG A 167 8.74 16.85 10.06
N HIS A 168 9.00 18.04 9.57
CA HIS A 168 8.00 19.02 9.13
C HIS A 168 7.04 18.47 8.05
N ASP A 169 7.55 17.61 7.17
CA ASP A 169 6.85 17.04 6.02
C ASP A 169 6.27 15.64 6.27
N LEU A 170 6.31 15.13 7.51
CA LEU A 170 5.73 13.84 7.89
C LEU A 170 4.62 14.00 8.93
N ASN A 171 3.41 13.68 8.52
CA ASN A 171 2.25 13.63 9.42
C ASN A 171 2.10 12.22 10.00
N ILE A 172 2.27 12.06 11.31
CA ILE A 172 2.14 10.78 12.00
C ILE A 172 0.79 10.72 12.72
N ARG A 173 0.00 9.72 12.41
CA ARG A 173 -1.32 9.44 13.02
C ARG A 173 -1.23 8.20 13.91
N ARG A 174 -1.41 8.40 15.21
CA ARG A 174 -1.37 7.36 16.24
C ARG A 174 -2.75 7.08 16.83
#